data_8b044dc9d6313ed3c4848014a6601a18
#
_entry.id   8b044dc9d6313ed3c4848014a6601a18
#
_cell.length_a   1.000
_cell.length_b   1.000
_cell.length_c   1.000
_cell.angle_alpha   90.00
_cell.angle_beta   90.00
_cell.angle_gamma   90.00
#
_symmetry.space_group_name_H-M   'P 1'
#
loop_
_entity.id
_entity.type
_entity.pdbx_description
1 polymer ?
#
loop_
_entity_poly.entity_id
_entity_poly.type
_entity_poly.pdbx_seq_one_letter_code
_entity_poly.pdbx_strand_id
1 'polypeptide(L)'
;MNEKKTFGRNNWVILILFGLVGQIAWSVENMYFNLFVFDTVAKDLGAITLMVQLSGVMATVATLIAGALSDKVGNRRKFISIGYAIWGVTVALFGYISPELTMRLFDVGVDEAVTITLAAVIIGDCVMTLFGSTANDACFNAWVTDNTRPSFRGTVEGVLAVLPLVAMLIVVGGFGILVNLLGGYSTVFLLLGIIISICGIVGIFIIEDSDELEKNGTLKDIFYGFRPSVIKNNKSLYAALLIVVVYGVACQIFMPYMVIYMRTYLGFSDIEYSVIFGVAIGLGAVINVFLGRLSDKKDKKTLLYYASAIMAFGLFAMYLAKDMGHIANLVFFGLSGFVMISGYIFVAALSGAIVRDNTPAESAGKLQGVRMVFSVLIPMIVGPMIGNGINKSMNVPLPDAGADAMTTEYIPAPQIFLAGAVTSCLLILCVWLLCRAENKKNDKV
;
A
#
# COMPACT_ATOMS: atom_id res chain seq x y z
N MET A 1 27.91 -25.16 23.63
CA MET A 1 27.13 -24.00 23.15
C MET A 1 27.01 -24.13 21.63
N ASN A 2 25.88 -24.65 21.14
CA ASN A 2 25.67 -24.75 19.70
C ASN A 2 25.59 -23.35 19.10
N GLU A 3 26.49 -23.01 18.20
CA GLU A 3 26.37 -21.85 17.31
C GLU A 3 25.09 -22.00 16.49
N LYS A 4 24.00 -21.49 17.01
CA LYS A 4 22.72 -21.49 16.30
C LYS A 4 22.80 -20.52 15.14
N LYS A 5 22.63 -21.10 13.99
CA LYS A 5 22.51 -20.64 12.61
C LYS A 5 22.18 -19.15 12.43
N THR A 6 23.01 -18.47 11.64
CA THR A 6 22.64 -17.34 10.78
C THR A 6 21.27 -17.60 10.13
N PHE A 7 20.49 -16.55 9.79
CA PHE A 7 19.23 -16.69 9.05
C PHE A 7 19.46 -17.66 7.88
N GLY A 8 18.88 -18.85 7.95
CA GLY A 8 19.23 -19.98 7.09
C GLY A 8 18.94 -19.71 5.63
N ARG A 9 19.62 -20.39 4.69
CA ARG A 9 19.36 -20.24 3.25
C ARG A 9 17.87 -20.43 2.90
N ASN A 10 17.21 -21.39 3.54
CA ASN A 10 15.78 -21.65 3.35
C ASN A 10 14.92 -20.43 3.79
N ASN A 11 15.23 -19.82 4.92
CA ASN A 11 14.53 -18.64 5.41
C ASN A 11 14.69 -17.43 4.46
N TRP A 12 15.85 -17.27 3.82
CA TRP A 12 16.06 -16.25 2.79
C TRP A 12 15.19 -16.49 1.55
N VAL A 13 15.07 -17.74 1.11
CA VAL A 13 14.21 -18.11 -0.01
C VAL A 13 12.75 -17.81 0.32
N ILE A 14 12.29 -18.19 1.51
CA ILE A 14 10.92 -17.93 1.96
C ILE A 14 10.67 -16.42 2.05
N LEU A 15 11.57 -15.67 2.66
CA LEU A 15 11.46 -14.22 2.83
C LEU A 15 11.34 -13.51 1.47
N ILE A 16 12.20 -13.85 0.51
CA ILE A 16 12.18 -13.20 -0.81
C ILE A 16 10.96 -13.66 -1.60
N LEU A 17 10.66 -14.96 -1.64
CA LEU A 17 9.55 -15.50 -2.43
C LEU A 17 8.21 -14.96 -1.94
N PHE A 18 7.87 -15.17 -0.67
CA PHE A 18 6.58 -14.74 -0.11
C PHE A 18 6.50 -13.21 0.01
N GLY A 19 7.60 -12.57 0.41
CA GLY A 19 7.64 -11.12 0.46
C GLY A 19 7.44 -10.49 -0.92
N LEU A 20 8.14 -10.93 -1.96
CA LEU A 20 8.00 -10.36 -3.30
C LEU A 20 6.64 -10.66 -3.92
N VAL A 21 6.19 -11.92 -3.88
CA VAL A 21 4.88 -12.31 -4.44
C VAL A 21 3.74 -11.55 -3.73
N GLY A 22 3.79 -11.43 -2.41
CA GLY A 22 2.82 -10.64 -1.65
C GLY A 22 2.84 -9.16 -2.03
N GLN A 23 4.02 -8.55 -2.17
CA GLN A 23 4.12 -7.15 -2.57
C GLN A 23 3.70 -6.91 -4.03
N ILE A 24 3.90 -7.88 -4.94
CA ILE A 24 3.35 -7.82 -6.30
C ILE A 24 1.82 -7.84 -6.25
N ALA A 25 1.22 -8.75 -5.48
CA ALA A 25 -0.23 -8.84 -5.34
C ALA A 25 -0.82 -7.54 -4.78
N TRP A 26 -0.24 -6.97 -3.72
CA TRP A 26 -0.65 -5.67 -3.16
C TRP A 26 -0.47 -4.50 -4.14
N SER A 27 0.59 -4.50 -4.93
CA SER A 27 0.82 -3.45 -5.93
C SER A 27 -0.23 -3.51 -7.05
N VAL A 28 -0.61 -4.70 -7.49
CA VAL A 28 -1.68 -4.90 -8.48
C VAL A 28 -3.03 -4.48 -7.93
N GLU A 29 -3.38 -4.87 -6.70
CA GLU A 29 -4.62 -4.48 -6.03
C GLU A 29 -4.74 -2.96 -5.92
N ASN A 30 -3.72 -2.30 -5.37
CA ASN A 30 -3.78 -0.87 -5.12
C ASN A 30 -3.81 0.01 -6.38
N MET A 31 -3.37 -0.50 -7.53
CA MET A 31 -3.26 0.30 -8.76
C MET A 31 -4.13 -0.24 -9.90
N TYR A 32 -4.03 -1.52 -10.21
CA TYR A 32 -4.65 -2.07 -11.41
C TYR A 32 -6.06 -2.61 -11.20
N PHE A 33 -6.46 -2.94 -9.98
CA PHE A 33 -7.85 -3.24 -9.69
C PHE A 33 -8.72 -1.99 -9.83
N ASN A 34 -8.24 -0.84 -9.37
CA ASN A 34 -8.93 0.43 -9.57
C ASN A 34 -9.12 0.74 -11.07
N LEU A 35 -8.06 0.52 -11.87
CA LEU A 35 -8.11 0.71 -13.30
C LEU A 35 -9.04 -0.31 -13.98
N PHE A 36 -8.98 -1.58 -13.58
CA PHE A 36 -9.87 -2.63 -14.09
C PHE A 36 -11.35 -2.28 -13.86
N VAL A 37 -11.70 -1.86 -12.64
CA VAL A 37 -13.07 -1.45 -12.31
C VAL A 37 -13.51 -0.27 -13.20
N PHE A 38 -12.66 0.72 -13.34
CA PHE A 38 -12.92 1.90 -14.17
C PHE A 38 -13.09 1.55 -15.66
N ASP A 39 -12.28 0.64 -16.19
CA ASP A 39 -12.30 0.28 -17.61
C ASP A 39 -13.44 -0.70 -17.96
N THR A 40 -13.76 -1.65 -17.06
CA THR A 40 -14.58 -2.82 -17.42
C THR A 40 -15.93 -2.89 -16.71
N VAL A 41 -16.09 -2.20 -15.58
CA VAL A 41 -17.35 -2.28 -14.81
C VAL A 41 -18.12 -0.95 -14.87
N ALA A 42 -17.53 0.11 -14.36
CA ALA A 42 -18.14 1.44 -14.39
C ALA A 42 -17.08 2.52 -14.20
N LYS A 43 -17.24 3.63 -14.94
CA LYS A 43 -16.39 4.83 -14.81
C LYS A 43 -16.78 5.65 -13.56
N ASP A 44 -16.84 4.98 -12.41
CA ASP A 44 -17.28 5.53 -11.13
C ASP A 44 -16.13 5.61 -10.12
N LEU A 45 -15.58 6.81 -9.94
CA LEU A 45 -14.53 7.06 -8.94
C LEU A 45 -15.05 6.93 -7.49
N GLY A 46 -16.36 7.07 -7.28
CA GLY A 46 -17.00 6.86 -5.98
C GLY A 46 -16.97 5.39 -5.57
N ALA A 47 -17.29 4.49 -6.50
CA ALA A 47 -17.21 3.05 -6.27
C ALA A 47 -15.76 2.60 -5.98
N ILE A 48 -14.79 3.12 -6.72
CA ILE A 48 -13.34 2.87 -6.46
C ILE A 48 -12.97 3.38 -5.07
N THR A 49 -13.44 4.58 -4.68
CA THR A 49 -13.20 5.13 -3.35
C THR A 49 -13.73 4.20 -2.26
N LEU A 50 -14.97 3.72 -2.40
CA LEU A 50 -15.61 2.83 -1.45
C LEU A 50 -14.87 1.48 -1.37
N MET A 51 -14.44 0.94 -2.50
CA MET A 51 -13.65 -0.29 -2.58
C MET A 51 -12.35 -0.14 -1.76
N VAL A 52 -11.56 0.89 -2.01
CA VAL A 52 -10.30 1.13 -1.28
C VAL A 52 -10.54 1.34 0.22
N GLN A 53 -11.60 2.05 0.60
CA GLN A 53 -11.94 2.27 2.02
C GLN A 53 -12.30 0.96 2.73
N LEU A 54 -13.16 0.13 2.12
CA LEU A 54 -13.58 -1.14 2.71
C LEU A 54 -12.44 -2.15 2.74
N SER A 55 -11.59 -2.15 1.70
CA SER A 55 -10.35 -2.93 1.68
C SER A 55 -9.42 -2.54 2.86
N GLY A 56 -9.22 -1.25 3.12
CA GLY A 56 -8.45 -0.77 4.27
C GLY A 56 -9.01 -1.20 5.64
N VAL A 57 -10.35 -1.17 5.77
CA VAL A 57 -11.03 -1.70 6.98
C VAL A 57 -10.78 -3.20 7.11
N MET A 58 -10.99 -3.95 6.03
CA MET A 58 -10.80 -5.41 6.01
C MET A 58 -9.36 -5.80 6.29
N ALA A 59 -8.37 -5.12 5.67
CA ALA A 59 -6.95 -5.34 5.91
C ALA A 59 -6.60 -5.17 7.39
N THR A 60 -7.09 -4.10 8.02
CA THR A 60 -6.83 -3.83 9.43
C THR A 60 -7.45 -4.88 10.33
N VAL A 61 -8.73 -5.20 10.14
CA VAL A 61 -9.45 -6.20 10.93
C VAL A 61 -8.82 -7.59 10.76
N ALA A 62 -8.55 -7.99 9.52
CA ALA A 62 -7.94 -9.27 9.20
C ALA A 62 -6.56 -9.42 9.87
N THR A 63 -5.69 -8.41 9.73
CA THR A 63 -4.34 -8.44 10.31
C THR A 63 -4.39 -8.57 11.84
N LEU A 64 -5.27 -7.82 12.50
CA LEU A 64 -5.41 -7.85 13.96
C LEU A 64 -5.91 -9.20 14.48
N ILE A 65 -6.96 -9.72 13.84
CA ILE A 65 -7.57 -11.01 14.25
C ILE A 65 -6.63 -12.17 13.92
N ALA A 66 -6.08 -12.20 12.70
CA ALA A 66 -5.21 -13.28 12.25
C ALA A 66 -3.89 -13.29 13.02
N GLY A 67 -3.32 -12.13 13.34
CA GLY A 67 -2.15 -12.04 14.22
C GLY A 67 -2.39 -12.72 15.56
N ALA A 68 -3.45 -12.31 16.27
CA ALA A 68 -3.80 -12.89 17.56
C ALA A 68 -4.18 -14.38 17.49
N LEU A 69 -4.88 -14.82 16.44
CA LEU A 69 -5.23 -16.23 16.25
C LEU A 69 -4.01 -17.09 15.93
N SER A 70 -3.11 -16.62 15.08
CA SER A 70 -1.90 -17.37 14.72
C SER A 70 -0.93 -17.47 15.90
N ASP A 71 -0.86 -16.46 16.79
CA ASP A 71 -0.15 -16.51 18.06
C ASP A 71 -0.75 -17.57 18.99
N LYS A 72 -2.07 -17.59 19.10
CA LYS A 72 -2.78 -18.56 19.94
C LYS A 72 -2.63 -20.00 19.46
N VAL A 73 -2.71 -20.22 18.15
CA VAL A 73 -2.58 -21.55 17.53
C VAL A 73 -1.12 -22.01 17.53
N GLY A 74 -0.16 -21.07 17.44
CA GLY A 74 1.27 -21.37 17.35
C GLY A 74 1.64 -22.10 16.06
N ASN A 75 1.07 -21.68 14.92
CA ASN A 75 1.33 -22.31 13.61
C ASN A 75 1.20 -21.28 12.48
N ARG A 76 2.29 -20.51 12.24
CA ARG A 76 2.33 -19.50 11.18
C ARG A 76 2.22 -20.12 9.78
N ARG A 77 2.90 -21.25 9.60
CA ARG A 77 2.97 -21.99 8.32
C ARG A 77 1.59 -22.21 7.71
N LYS A 78 0.61 -22.72 8.50
CA LYS A 78 -0.72 -22.99 7.99
C LYS A 78 -1.43 -21.72 7.54
N PHE A 79 -1.37 -20.66 8.32
CA PHE A 79 -2.02 -19.39 7.99
C PHE A 79 -1.40 -18.76 6.73
N ILE A 80 -0.08 -18.78 6.59
CA ILE A 80 0.61 -18.26 5.41
C ILE A 80 0.24 -19.09 4.20
N SER A 81 0.46 -20.41 4.24
CA SER A 81 0.30 -21.29 3.09
C SER A 81 -1.14 -21.35 2.58
N ILE A 82 -2.11 -21.58 3.48
CA ILE A 82 -3.53 -21.64 3.11
C ILE A 82 -4.02 -20.25 2.68
N GLY A 83 -3.59 -19.21 3.39
CA GLY A 83 -3.97 -17.85 3.07
C GLY A 83 -3.49 -17.43 1.67
N TYR A 84 -2.21 -17.67 1.31
CA TYR A 84 -1.73 -17.42 -0.06
C TYR A 84 -2.46 -18.25 -1.11
N ALA A 85 -2.74 -19.53 -0.84
CA ALA A 85 -3.46 -20.39 -1.78
C ALA A 85 -4.86 -19.84 -2.08
N ILE A 86 -5.62 -19.45 -1.06
CA ILE A 86 -6.96 -18.88 -1.23
C ILE A 86 -6.88 -17.46 -1.82
N TRP A 87 -5.94 -16.63 -1.37
CA TRP A 87 -5.71 -15.30 -1.93
C TRP A 87 -5.49 -15.36 -3.44
N GLY A 88 -4.64 -16.30 -3.92
CA GLY A 88 -4.43 -16.48 -5.35
C GLY A 88 -5.69 -16.89 -6.09
N VAL A 89 -6.53 -17.77 -5.53
CA VAL A 89 -7.82 -18.12 -6.13
C VAL A 89 -8.73 -16.90 -6.22
N THR A 90 -8.83 -16.09 -5.17
CA THR A 90 -9.66 -14.86 -5.18
C THR A 90 -9.17 -13.85 -6.21
N VAL A 91 -7.85 -13.63 -6.33
CA VAL A 91 -7.24 -12.79 -7.38
C VAL A 91 -7.58 -13.31 -8.79
N ALA A 92 -7.48 -14.63 -9.02
CA ALA A 92 -7.80 -15.23 -10.30
C ALA A 92 -9.28 -15.03 -10.68
N LEU A 93 -10.19 -15.19 -9.71
CA LEU A 93 -11.63 -15.04 -9.93
C LEU A 93 -12.03 -13.57 -10.16
N PHE A 94 -11.33 -12.63 -9.56
CA PHE A 94 -11.62 -11.20 -9.68
C PHE A 94 -11.65 -10.71 -11.14
N GLY A 95 -10.76 -11.22 -11.97
CA GLY A 95 -10.68 -10.85 -13.39
C GLY A 95 -11.86 -11.32 -14.25
N TYR A 96 -12.74 -12.18 -13.73
CA TYR A 96 -13.93 -12.64 -14.45
C TYR A 96 -15.21 -11.92 -14.01
N ILE A 97 -15.15 -11.05 -13.01
CA ILE A 97 -16.31 -10.27 -12.58
C ILE A 97 -16.58 -9.18 -13.63
N SER A 98 -17.71 -9.29 -14.34
CA SER A 98 -18.09 -8.32 -15.38
C SER A 98 -19.60 -8.12 -15.46
N PRO A 99 -20.07 -6.97 -15.96
CA PRO A 99 -21.51 -6.75 -16.17
C PRO A 99 -22.14 -7.78 -17.10
N GLU A 100 -21.41 -8.23 -18.14
CA GLU A 100 -21.90 -9.25 -19.09
C GLU A 100 -22.15 -10.59 -18.40
N LEU A 101 -21.24 -11.00 -17.52
CA LEU A 101 -21.42 -12.21 -16.72
C LEU A 101 -22.61 -12.07 -15.78
N THR A 102 -22.75 -10.90 -15.15
CA THR A 102 -23.87 -10.60 -14.23
C THR A 102 -25.21 -10.63 -14.95
N MET A 103 -25.32 -10.00 -16.14
CA MET A 103 -26.52 -10.07 -16.97
C MET A 103 -26.93 -11.51 -17.29
N ARG A 104 -25.95 -12.35 -17.66
CA ARG A 104 -26.21 -13.77 -17.99
C ARG A 104 -26.63 -14.61 -16.79
N LEU A 105 -26.07 -14.34 -15.61
CA LEU A 105 -26.34 -15.14 -14.41
C LEU A 105 -27.67 -14.78 -13.74
N PHE A 106 -28.05 -13.51 -13.77
CA PHE A 106 -29.22 -12.99 -13.04
C PHE A 106 -30.38 -12.60 -13.96
N ASP A 107 -30.21 -12.65 -15.28
CA ASP A 107 -31.21 -12.26 -16.29
C ASP A 107 -31.75 -10.84 -16.06
N VAL A 108 -30.85 -9.88 -15.84
CA VAL A 108 -31.14 -8.48 -15.50
C VAL A 108 -30.70 -7.54 -16.61
N GLY A 109 -31.24 -6.31 -16.60
CA GLY A 109 -30.84 -5.24 -17.51
C GLY A 109 -29.44 -4.68 -17.22
N VAL A 110 -28.92 -3.88 -18.15
CA VAL A 110 -27.54 -3.33 -18.08
C VAL A 110 -27.29 -2.54 -16.80
N ASP A 111 -28.16 -1.60 -16.43
CA ASP A 111 -27.99 -0.72 -15.27
C ASP A 111 -28.00 -1.52 -13.95
N GLU A 112 -28.87 -2.50 -13.85
CA GLU A 112 -28.96 -3.38 -12.69
C GLU A 112 -27.72 -4.30 -12.62
N ALA A 113 -27.27 -4.82 -13.76
CA ALA A 113 -26.05 -5.63 -13.85
C ALA A 113 -24.81 -4.87 -13.42
N VAL A 114 -24.66 -3.60 -13.81
CA VAL A 114 -23.55 -2.75 -13.36
C VAL A 114 -23.59 -2.57 -11.85
N THR A 115 -24.74 -2.29 -11.26
CA THR A 115 -24.88 -2.12 -9.81
C THR A 115 -24.52 -3.38 -9.04
N ILE A 116 -25.01 -4.55 -9.49
CA ILE A 116 -24.70 -5.85 -8.88
C ILE A 116 -23.20 -6.17 -9.05
N THR A 117 -22.63 -5.90 -10.22
CA THR A 117 -21.21 -6.12 -10.51
C THR A 117 -20.31 -5.26 -9.62
N LEU A 118 -20.64 -3.98 -9.42
CA LEU A 118 -19.90 -3.11 -8.49
C LEU A 118 -19.93 -3.67 -7.06
N ALA A 119 -21.09 -4.13 -6.59
CA ALA A 119 -21.19 -4.76 -5.28
C ALA A 119 -20.34 -6.04 -5.21
N ALA A 120 -20.37 -6.89 -6.26
CA ALA A 120 -19.57 -8.12 -6.33
C ALA A 120 -18.07 -7.83 -6.33
N VAL A 121 -17.61 -6.79 -7.03
CA VAL A 121 -16.21 -6.33 -7.04
C VAL A 121 -15.79 -5.89 -5.64
N ILE A 122 -16.57 -5.03 -4.98
CA ILE A 122 -16.24 -4.52 -3.64
C ILE A 122 -16.18 -5.67 -2.62
N ILE A 123 -17.14 -6.59 -2.66
CA ILE A 123 -17.15 -7.77 -1.77
C ILE A 123 -15.97 -8.69 -2.11
N GLY A 124 -15.72 -8.93 -3.39
CA GLY A 124 -14.60 -9.74 -3.87
C GLY A 124 -13.25 -9.20 -3.40
N ASP A 125 -13.06 -7.89 -3.48
CA ASP A 125 -11.87 -7.18 -2.99
C ASP A 125 -11.72 -7.32 -1.46
N CYS A 126 -12.80 -7.16 -0.70
CA CYS A 126 -12.78 -7.39 0.75
C CYS A 126 -12.40 -8.84 1.11
N VAL A 127 -12.92 -9.83 0.39
CA VAL A 127 -12.59 -11.25 0.61
C VAL A 127 -11.13 -11.52 0.28
N MET A 128 -10.66 -10.98 -0.83
CA MET A 128 -9.27 -11.09 -1.27
C MET A 128 -8.32 -10.46 -0.25
N THR A 129 -8.61 -9.24 0.19
CA THR A 129 -7.85 -8.52 1.21
C THR A 129 -7.85 -9.25 2.56
N LEU A 130 -8.96 -9.91 2.95
CA LEU A 130 -9.02 -10.73 4.16
C LEU A 130 -7.93 -11.83 4.13
N PHE A 131 -7.80 -12.57 3.04
CA PHE A 131 -6.81 -13.64 2.94
C PHE A 131 -5.40 -13.11 2.73
N GLY A 132 -5.22 -12.06 1.93
CA GLY A 132 -3.93 -11.39 1.72
C GLY A 132 -3.35 -10.82 3.01
N SER A 133 -4.15 -10.06 3.76
CA SER A 133 -3.71 -9.47 5.03
C SER A 133 -3.50 -10.51 6.13
N THR A 134 -4.33 -11.57 6.18
CA THR A 134 -4.11 -12.70 7.07
C THR A 134 -2.76 -13.37 6.82
N ALA A 135 -2.47 -13.66 5.55
CA ALA A 135 -1.28 -14.43 5.17
C ALA A 135 -0.01 -13.58 5.17
N ASN A 136 -0.03 -12.41 4.52
CA ASN A 136 1.14 -11.56 4.31
C ASN A 136 1.34 -10.56 5.45
N ASP A 137 0.34 -9.72 5.76
CA ASP A 137 0.53 -8.62 6.71
C ASP A 137 0.61 -9.11 8.16
N ALA A 138 -0.18 -10.12 8.53
CA ALA A 138 -0.15 -10.67 9.87
C ALA A 138 0.89 -11.79 10.01
N CYS A 139 0.62 -12.95 9.37
CA CYS A 139 1.34 -14.19 9.68
C CYS A 139 2.75 -14.25 9.10
N PHE A 140 2.95 -13.75 7.87
CA PHE A 140 4.30 -13.73 7.27
C PHE A 140 5.22 -12.74 7.98
N ASN A 141 4.76 -11.53 8.30
CA ASN A 141 5.56 -10.56 9.07
C ASN A 141 5.88 -11.07 10.48
N ALA A 142 4.94 -11.78 11.13
CA ALA A 142 5.19 -12.44 12.40
C ALA A 142 6.21 -13.57 12.26
N TRP A 143 6.09 -14.42 11.22
CA TRP A 143 7.04 -15.49 10.92
C TRP A 143 8.46 -14.96 10.71
N VAL A 144 8.60 -13.85 9.98
CA VAL A 144 9.90 -13.18 9.81
C VAL A 144 10.48 -12.77 11.15
N THR A 145 9.67 -12.17 12.02
CA THR A 145 10.09 -11.74 13.37
C THR A 145 10.52 -12.92 14.23
N ASP A 146 9.73 -14.00 14.24
CA ASP A 146 9.96 -15.21 15.04
C ASP A 146 11.24 -15.96 14.62
N ASN A 147 11.59 -15.92 13.32
CA ASN A 147 12.77 -16.59 12.77
C ASN A 147 14.00 -15.70 12.67
N THR A 148 13.92 -14.41 13.04
CA THR A 148 15.04 -13.46 12.93
C THR A 148 15.60 -13.10 14.28
N ARG A 149 16.91 -13.34 14.50
CA ARG A 149 17.61 -12.93 15.72
C ARG A 149 17.73 -11.41 15.83
N PRO A 150 17.76 -10.87 17.05
CA PRO A 150 17.95 -9.43 17.26
C PRO A 150 19.14 -8.82 16.53
N SER A 151 20.27 -9.55 16.47
CA SER A 151 21.49 -9.11 15.79
C SER A 151 21.41 -9.07 14.27
N PHE A 152 20.41 -9.75 13.67
CA PHE A 152 20.23 -9.86 12.21
C PHE A 152 19.02 -9.09 11.68
N ARG A 153 18.20 -8.55 12.58
CA ARG A 153 16.97 -7.83 12.23
C ARG A 153 17.20 -6.69 11.23
N GLY A 154 18.27 -5.92 11.40
CA GLY A 154 18.58 -4.82 10.49
C GLY A 154 18.76 -5.25 9.03
N THR A 155 19.45 -6.40 8.81
CA THR A 155 19.67 -6.95 7.46
C THR A 155 18.36 -7.45 6.84
N VAL A 156 17.55 -8.19 7.61
CA VAL A 156 16.26 -8.73 7.15
C VAL A 156 15.26 -7.60 6.83
N GLU A 157 15.16 -6.62 7.72
CA GLU A 157 14.32 -5.43 7.51
C GLU A 157 14.78 -4.60 6.29
N GLY A 158 16.10 -4.53 6.06
CA GLY A 158 16.65 -3.88 4.87
C GLY A 158 16.19 -4.56 3.57
N VAL A 159 16.16 -5.89 3.53
CA VAL A 159 15.64 -6.64 2.38
C VAL A 159 14.13 -6.43 2.24
N LEU A 160 13.37 -6.56 3.33
CA LEU A 160 11.91 -6.33 3.31
C LEU A 160 11.54 -4.93 2.81
N ALA A 161 12.33 -3.91 3.12
CA ALA A 161 12.09 -2.54 2.65
C ALA A 161 12.31 -2.37 1.14
N VAL A 162 13.11 -3.24 0.51
CA VAL A 162 13.37 -3.21 -0.94
C VAL A 162 12.28 -3.94 -1.73
N LEU A 163 11.66 -4.98 -1.17
CA LEU A 163 10.69 -5.82 -1.88
C LEU A 163 9.49 -5.04 -2.44
N PRO A 164 8.85 -4.08 -1.72
CA PRO A 164 7.77 -3.27 -2.27
C PRO A 164 8.20 -2.43 -3.48
N LEU A 165 9.44 -1.92 -3.48
CA LEU A 165 9.97 -1.12 -4.58
C LEU A 165 10.18 -1.98 -5.84
N VAL A 166 10.74 -3.19 -5.66
CA VAL A 166 10.93 -4.16 -6.75
C VAL A 166 9.57 -4.61 -7.28
N ALA A 167 8.61 -4.91 -6.41
CA ALA A 167 7.26 -5.29 -6.81
C ALA A 167 6.56 -4.17 -7.59
N MET A 168 6.62 -2.94 -7.10
CA MET A 168 6.05 -1.78 -7.76
C MET A 168 6.68 -1.55 -9.14
N LEU A 169 8.01 -1.72 -9.26
CA LEU A 169 8.71 -1.63 -10.54
C LEU A 169 8.23 -2.69 -11.54
N ILE A 170 8.08 -3.95 -11.10
CA ILE A 170 7.56 -5.05 -11.92
C ILE A 170 6.12 -4.77 -12.36
N VAL A 171 5.27 -4.37 -11.43
CA VAL A 171 3.84 -4.17 -11.69
C VAL A 171 3.61 -2.97 -12.58
N VAL A 172 4.15 -1.81 -12.22
CA VAL A 172 3.91 -0.58 -13.01
C VAL A 172 4.65 -0.62 -14.34
N GLY A 173 5.86 -1.20 -14.37
CA GLY A 173 6.64 -1.33 -15.60
C GLY A 173 6.15 -2.42 -16.55
N GLY A 174 5.38 -3.41 -16.07
CA GLY A 174 5.04 -4.58 -16.87
C GLY A 174 3.55 -4.91 -16.98
N PHE A 175 2.73 -4.58 -15.98
CA PHE A 175 1.35 -5.09 -15.93
C PHE A 175 0.47 -4.56 -17.05
N GLY A 176 0.51 -3.25 -17.36
CA GLY A 176 -0.25 -2.66 -18.46
C GLY A 176 0.16 -3.25 -19.82
N ILE A 177 1.46 -3.51 -20.02
CA ILE A 177 1.97 -4.17 -21.21
C ILE A 177 1.45 -5.62 -21.28
N LEU A 178 1.46 -6.35 -20.17
CA LEU A 178 0.94 -7.72 -20.11
C LEU A 178 -0.56 -7.78 -20.39
N VAL A 179 -1.36 -6.84 -19.90
CA VAL A 179 -2.79 -6.76 -20.20
C VAL A 179 -3.03 -6.68 -21.70
N ASN A 180 -2.26 -5.84 -22.40
CA ASN A 180 -2.37 -5.71 -23.87
C ASN A 180 -1.89 -6.96 -24.60
N LEU A 181 -0.76 -7.53 -24.21
CA LEU A 181 -0.17 -8.71 -24.87
C LEU A 181 -1.00 -9.99 -24.67
N LEU A 182 -1.63 -10.15 -23.52
CA LEU A 182 -2.35 -11.37 -23.13
C LEU A 182 -3.86 -11.27 -23.40
N GLY A 183 -4.32 -10.17 -24.00
CA GLY A 183 -5.70 -10.01 -24.43
C GLY A 183 -6.68 -9.62 -23.32
N GLY A 184 -6.21 -8.99 -22.25
CA GLY A 184 -7.05 -8.38 -21.23
C GLY A 184 -6.70 -8.70 -19.78
N TYR A 185 -7.41 -8.04 -18.87
CA TYR A 185 -7.22 -8.15 -17.42
C TYR A 185 -7.44 -9.57 -16.88
N SER A 186 -8.46 -10.29 -17.40
CA SER A 186 -8.82 -11.62 -16.90
C SER A 186 -7.67 -12.60 -16.98
N THR A 187 -6.94 -12.62 -18.10
CA THR A 187 -5.79 -13.51 -18.30
C THR A 187 -4.64 -13.16 -17.35
N VAL A 188 -4.37 -11.86 -17.16
CA VAL A 188 -3.27 -11.42 -16.29
C VAL A 188 -3.60 -11.71 -14.82
N PHE A 189 -4.83 -11.46 -14.37
CA PHE A 189 -5.26 -11.80 -13.01
C PHE A 189 -5.29 -13.31 -12.78
N LEU A 190 -5.69 -14.11 -13.77
CA LEU A 190 -5.61 -15.57 -13.69
C LEU A 190 -4.17 -16.05 -13.49
N LEU A 191 -3.22 -15.56 -14.29
CA LEU A 191 -1.80 -15.92 -14.16
C LEU A 191 -1.22 -15.48 -12.82
N LEU A 192 -1.51 -14.26 -12.38
CA LEU A 192 -1.07 -13.77 -11.08
C LEU A 192 -1.67 -14.62 -9.95
N GLY A 193 -2.97 -14.92 -10.01
CA GLY A 193 -3.64 -15.77 -9.02
C GLY A 193 -3.06 -17.18 -8.96
N ILE A 194 -2.71 -17.77 -10.11
CA ILE A 194 -2.03 -19.07 -10.17
C ILE A 194 -0.65 -18.98 -9.48
N ILE A 195 0.13 -17.94 -9.75
CA ILE A 195 1.45 -17.75 -9.13
C ILE A 195 1.32 -17.64 -7.60
N ILE A 196 0.38 -16.82 -7.12
CA ILE A 196 0.13 -16.65 -5.68
C ILE A 196 -0.33 -17.98 -5.05
N SER A 197 -1.25 -18.71 -5.70
CA SER A 197 -1.74 -20.00 -5.21
C SER A 197 -0.63 -21.06 -5.16
N ILE A 198 0.21 -21.15 -6.19
CA ILE A 198 1.35 -22.07 -6.21
C ILE A 198 2.33 -21.69 -5.07
N CYS A 199 2.59 -20.40 -4.85
CA CYS A 199 3.40 -19.95 -3.72
C CYS A 199 2.83 -20.45 -2.40
N GLY A 200 1.51 -20.35 -2.19
CA GLY A 200 0.83 -20.89 -1.02
C GLY A 200 1.02 -22.41 -0.85
N ILE A 201 0.83 -23.18 -1.94
CA ILE A 201 1.02 -24.64 -1.94
C ILE A 201 2.48 -25.00 -1.61
N VAL A 202 3.44 -24.34 -2.26
CA VAL A 202 4.87 -24.54 -1.99
C VAL A 202 5.20 -24.23 -0.52
N GLY A 203 4.56 -23.22 0.05
CA GLY A 203 4.71 -22.85 1.46
C GLY A 203 4.42 -23.99 2.44
N ILE A 204 3.49 -24.89 2.09
CA ILE A 204 3.19 -26.08 2.91
C ILE A 204 4.43 -26.96 3.10
N PHE A 205 5.35 -26.96 2.16
CA PHE A 205 6.52 -27.83 2.17
C PHE A 205 7.79 -27.15 2.67
N ILE A 206 7.93 -25.84 2.46
CA ILE A 206 9.19 -25.13 2.73
C ILE A 206 9.15 -24.24 3.98
N ILE A 207 7.98 -23.77 4.43
CA ILE A 207 7.89 -22.94 5.62
C ILE A 207 8.01 -23.81 6.86
N GLU A 208 8.92 -23.43 7.76
CA GLU A 208 9.09 -24.03 9.08
C GLU A 208 8.80 -22.97 10.13
N ASP A 209 7.98 -23.32 11.13
CA ASP A 209 7.72 -22.44 12.27
C ASP A 209 8.93 -22.43 13.20
N SER A 210 9.11 -21.34 13.94
CA SER A 210 10.17 -21.24 14.94
C SER A 210 9.93 -22.18 16.13
N ASP A 211 10.97 -22.88 16.58
CA ASP A 211 10.92 -23.74 17.77
C ASP A 211 10.60 -22.96 19.06
N GLU A 212 10.83 -21.62 19.05
CA GLU A 212 10.64 -20.73 20.20
C GLU A 212 9.26 -20.04 20.19
N LEU A 213 8.34 -20.49 19.32
CA LEU A 213 7.02 -19.87 19.17
C LEU A 213 6.16 -20.12 20.43
N GLU A 214 5.97 -19.07 21.22
CA GLU A 214 5.12 -19.11 22.43
C GLU A 214 3.63 -18.94 22.05
N LYS A 215 2.76 -19.79 22.62
CA LYS A 215 1.30 -19.75 22.41
C LYS A 215 0.61 -18.78 23.39
N ASN A 216 0.98 -17.50 23.34
CA ASN A 216 0.57 -16.51 24.37
C ASN A 216 -0.36 -15.39 23.85
N GLY A 217 -0.87 -15.48 22.60
CA GLY A 217 -1.71 -14.44 22.01
C GLY A 217 -3.09 -14.30 22.68
N THR A 218 -3.47 -13.07 23.05
CA THR A 218 -4.82 -12.75 23.52
C THR A 218 -5.46 -11.64 22.67
N LEU A 219 -6.73 -11.83 22.30
CA LEU A 219 -7.50 -10.80 21.56
C LEU A 219 -7.61 -9.46 22.32
N LYS A 220 -7.45 -9.49 23.65
CA LYS A 220 -7.47 -8.27 24.49
C LYS A 220 -6.27 -7.35 24.25
N ASP A 221 -5.15 -7.90 23.77
CA ASP A 221 -3.94 -7.13 23.49
C ASP A 221 -4.08 -6.23 22.24
N ILE A 222 -5.02 -6.52 21.35
CA ILE A 222 -5.35 -5.68 20.19
C ILE A 222 -5.65 -4.23 20.59
N PHE A 223 -6.39 -4.06 21.70
CA PHE A 223 -6.81 -2.73 22.18
C PHE A 223 -5.81 -2.08 23.16
N TYR A 224 -4.68 -2.74 23.43
CA TYR A 224 -3.69 -2.23 24.39
C TYR A 224 -3.20 -0.82 24.04
N GLY A 225 -2.84 -0.59 22.78
CA GLY A 225 -2.33 0.69 22.29
C GLY A 225 -3.35 1.84 22.36
N PHE A 226 -4.66 1.56 22.43
CA PHE A 226 -5.69 2.60 22.50
C PHE A 226 -6.02 3.03 23.94
N ARG A 227 -5.39 2.43 24.96
CA ARG A 227 -5.61 2.82 26.35
C ARG A 227 -5.04 4.22 26.63
N PRO A 228 -5.80 5.13 27.27
CA PRO A 228 -5.33 6.50 27.55
C PRO A 228 -4.02 6.55 28.33
N SER A 229 -3.79 5.59 29.24
CA SER A 229 -2.54 5.46 30.00
C SER A 229 -1.34 5.16 29.08
N VAL A 230 -1.51 4.27 28.09
CA VAL A 230 -0.46 3.91 27.12
C VAL A 230 -0.12 5.11 26.23
N ILE A 231 -1.15 5.83 25.76
CA ILE A 231 -0.97 7.05 24.95
C ILE A 231 -0.20 8.12 25.75
N LYS A 232 -0.61 8.35 27.01
CA LYS A 232 0.02 9.35 27.88
C LYS A 232 1.49 9.04 28.17
N ASN A 233 1.82 7.75 28.32
CA ASN A 233 3.19 7.31 28.63
C ASN A 233 4.10 7.22 27.39
N ASN A 234 3.53 7.13 26.15
CA ASN A 234 4.28 6.95 24.91
C ASN A 234 4.04 8.09 23.90
N LYS A 235 4.01 9.35 24.36
CA LYS A 235 3.68 10.53 23.52
C LYS A 235 4.54 10.64 22.28
N SER A 236 5.83 10.33 22.36
CA SER A 236 6.74 10.39 21.21
C SER A 236 6.37 9.35 20.15
N LEU A 237 5.95 8.15 20.54
CA LEU A 237 5.45 7.13 19.62
C LEU A 237 4.19 7.61 18.88
N TYR A 238 3.21 8.18 19.59
CA TYR A 238 1.98 8.66 18.94
C TYR A 238 2.22 9.88 18.07
N ALA A 239 3.17 10.75 18.42
CA ALA A 239 3.61 11.83 17.54
C ALA A 239 4.29 11.29 16.27
N ALA A 240 5.10 10.22 16.39
CA ALA A 240 5.69 9.53 15.25
C ALA A 240 4.63 8.84 14.38
N LEU A 241 3.62 8.19 14.98
CA LEU A 241 2.49 7.59 14.27
C LEU A 241 1.66 8.64 13.53
N LEU A 242 1.51 9.86 14.08
CA LEU A 242 0.83 10.95 13.39
C LEU A 242 1.55 11.34 12.08
N ILE A 243 2.88 11.29 12.05
CA ILE A 243 3.66 11.50 10.82
C ILE A 243 3.28 10.46 9.77
N VAL A 244 3.15 9.18 10.18
CA VAL A 244 2.77 8.08 9.29
C VAL A 244 1.34 8.27 8.75
N VAL A 245 0.39 8.72 9.59
CA VAL A 245 -0.97 9.04 9.15
C VAL A 245 -0.97 10.12 8.09
N VAL A 246 -0.34 11.28 8.37
CA VAL A 246 -0.36 12.43 7.46
C VAL A 246 0.33 12.07 6.13
N TYR A 247 1.46 11.37 6.19
CA TYR A 247 2.13 10.84 5.02
C TYR A 247 1.23 9.88 4.23
N GLY A 248 0.63 8.91 4.90
CA GLY A 248 -0.25 7.93 4.28
C GLY A 248 -1.48 8.58 3.64
N VAL A 249 -2.13 9.54 4.33
CA VAL A 249 -3.27 10.31 3.79
C VAL A 249 -2.84 11.10 2.55
N ALA A 250 -1.69 11.79 2.59
CA ALA A 250 -1.18 12.53 1.44
C ALA A 250 -1.01 11.65 0.20
N CYS A 251 -0.54 10.41 0.38
CA CYS A 251 -0.40 9.43 -0.70
C CYS A 251 -1.76 8.93 -1.19
N GLN A 252 -2.63 8.55 -0.29
CA GLN A 252 -3.93 7.95 -0.63
C GLN A 252 -4.92 8.96 -1.26
N ILE A 253 -4.67 10.27 -1.21
CA ILE A 253 -5.45 11.28 -1.95
C ILE A 253 -5.38 11.05 -3.46
N PHE A 254 -4.20 10.67 -4.01
CA PHE A 254 -3.99 10.57 -5.44
C PHE A 254 -3.70 9.14 -5.94
N MET A 255 -3.10 8.28 -5.12
CA MET A 255 -2.65 6.94 -5.54
C MET A 255 -3.75 6.08 -6.18
N PRO A 256 -4.97 5.97 -5.63
CA PRO A 256 -6.04 5.16 -6.24
C PRO A 256 -6.44 5.63 -7.65
N TYR A 257 -6.22 6.90 -7.95
CA TYR A 257 -6.63 7.55 -9.19
C TYR A 257 -5.49 7.81 -10.18
N MET A 258 -4.24 7.56 -9.78
CA MET A 258 -3.05 8.03 -10.50
C MET A 258 -2.96 7.45 -11.92
N VAL A 259 -3.15 6.13 -12.08
CA VAL A 259 -3.07 5.49 -13.40
C VAL A 259 -4.24 5.92 -14.28
N ILE A 260 -5.45 6.04 -13.70
CA ILE A 260 -6.63 6.54 -14.39
C ILE A 260 -6.36 7.99 -14.88
N TYR A 261 -5.82 8.86 -14.02
CA TYR A 261 -5.44 10.24 -14.37
C TYR A 261 -4.48 10.30 -15.55
N MET A 262 -3.42 9.51 -15.53
CA MET A 262 -2.42 9.51 -16.61
C MET A 262 -3.01 9.06 -17.93
N ARG A 263 -3.90 8.06 -17.92
CA ARG A 263 -4.56 7.58 -19.15
C ARG A 263 -5.66 8.51 -19.65
N THR A 264 -6.53 8.96 -18.76
CA THR A 264 -7.76 9.68 -19.17
C THR A 264 -7.58 11.19 -19.26
N TYR A 265 -6.81 11.81 -18.34
CA TYR A 265 -6.59 13.25 -18.32
C TYR A 265 -5.37 13.68 -19.15
N LEU A 266 -4.22 12.98 -18.97
CA LEU A 266 -3.00 13.29 -19.71
C LEU A 266 -2.91 12.60 -21.07
N GLY A 267 -3.75 11.58 -21.33
CA GLY A 267 -3.77 10.82 -22.58
C GLY A 267 -2.52 9.95 -22.80
N PHE A 268 -1.85 9.52 -21.72
CA PHE A 268 -0.67 8.66 -21.84
C PHE A 268 -1.05 7.22 -22.16
N SER A 269 -0.32 6.62 -23.09
CA SER A 269 -0.40 5.20 -23.38
C SER A 269 0.15 4.34 -22.24
N ASP A 270 -0.21 3.04 -22.23
CA ASP A 270 0.25 2.10 -21.21
C ASP A 270 1.78 1.97 -21.17
N ILE A 271 2.45 2.11 -22.32
CA ILE A 271 3.91 2.11 -22.40
C ILE A 271 4.50 3.39 -21.79
N GLU A 272 3.92 4.54 -22.10
CA GLU A 272 4.42 5.84 -21.62
C GLU A 272 4.36 5.96 -20.11
N TYR A 273 3.22 5.68 -19.48
CA TYR A 273 3.15 5.75 -18.02
C TYR A 273 4.00 4.65 -17.34
N SER A 274 4.11 3.47 -17.94
CA SER A 274 4.98 2.40 -17.44
C SER A 274 6.45 2.81 -17.44
N VAL A 275 6.91 3.46 -18.51
CA VAL A 275 8.28 3.99 -18.61
C VAL A 275 8.52 5.09 -17.57
N ILE A 276 7.58 6.06 -17.45
CA ILE A 276 7.67 7.14 -16.44
C ILE A 276 7.85 6.56 -15.05
N PHE A 277 6.95 5.66 -14.64
CA PHE A 277 7.02 5.04 -13.31
C PHE A 277 8.27 4.20 -13.14
N GLY A 278 8.60 3.36 -14.12
CA GLY A 278 9.77 2.50 -14.06
C GLY A 278 11.06 3.28 -13.85
N VAL A 279 11.25 4.36 -14.61
CA VAL A 279 12.40 5.25 -14.47
C VAL A 279 12.36 5.99 -13.12
N ALA A 280 11.21 6.54 -12.73
CA ALA A 280 11.08 7.31 -11.50
C ALA A 280 11.33 6.44 -10.25
N ILE A 281 10.77 5.21 -10.20
CA ILE A 281 10.98 4.28 -9.08
C ILE A 281 12.43 3.76 -9.09
N GLY A 282 12.96 3.37 -10.25
CA GLY A 282 14.32 2.85 -10.35
C GLY A 282 15.37 3.86 -9.90
N LEU A 283 15.30 5.09 -10.40
CA LEU A 283 16.20 6.17 -9.97
C LEU A 283 15.95 6.59 -8.51
N GLY A 284 14.67 6.64 -8.09
CA GLY A 284 14.31 6.94 -6.71
C GLY A 284 14.87 5.90 -5.72
N ALA A 285 14.84 4.60 -6.07
CA ALA A 285 15.44 3.55 -5.26
C ALA A 285 16.96 3.69 -5.14
N VAL A 286 17.64 4.02 -6.24
CA VAL A 286 19.09 4.29 -6.22
C VAL A 286 19.43 5.47 -5.31
N ILE A 287 18.71 6.59 -5.44
CA ILE A 287 18.91 7.77 -4.58
C ILE A 287 18.66 7.40 -3.11
N ASN A 288 17.65 6.59 -2.82
CA ASN A 288 17.35 6.17 -1.44
C ASN A 288 18.48 5.39 -0.76
N VAL A 289 19.26 4.60 -1.51
CA VAL A 289 20.46 3.95 -0.95
C VAL A 289 21.47 4.97 -0.44
N PHE A 290 21.65 6.07 -1.17
CA PHE A 290 22.53 7.17 -0.74
C PHE A 290 21.94 7.96 0.44
N LEU A 291 20.65 8.23 0.41
CA LEU A 291 19.94 8.94 1.47
C LEU A 291 19.86 8.11 2.76
N GLY A 292 19.76 6.77 2.66
CA GLY A 292 19.86 5.87 3.79
C GLY A 292 21.19 6.01 4.54
N ARG A 293 22.31 6.05 3.81
CA ARG A 293 23.64 6.30 4.42
C ARG A 293 23.76 7.70 5.06
N LEU A 294 23.02 8.68 4.53
CA LEU A 294 22.97 10.02 5.09
C LEU A 294 22.15 10.02 6.40
N SER A 295 21.09 9.22 6.50
CA SER A 295 20.26 9.10 7.70
C SER A 295 21.00 8.47 8.90
N ASP A 296 22.05 7.69 8.63
CA ASP A 296 22.90 7.13 9.68
C ASP A 296 23.83 8.20 10.32
N LYS A 297 24.09 9.29 9.60
CA LYS A 297 25.04 10.34 10.02
C LYS A 297 24.39 11.64 10.48
N LYS A 298 23.13 11.85 10.12
CA LYS A 298 22.40 13.10 10.40
C LYS A 298 21.11 12.83 11.18
N ASP A 299 20.62 13.86 11.87
CA ASP A 299 19.36 13.78 12.57
C ASP A 299 18.20 13.45 11.60
N LYS A 300 17.50 12.35 11.88
CA LYS A 300 16.38 11.83 11.07
C LYS A 300 15.25 12.85 10.93
N LYS A 301 15.01 13.68 11.94
CA LYS A 301 13.94 14.68 11.94
C LYS A 301 14.25 15.82 10.97
N THR A 302 15.49 16.30 10.98
CA THR A 302 15.97 17.31 10.03
C THR A 302 15.87 16.77 8.60
N LEU A 303 16.27 15.52 8.37
CA LEU A 303 16.14 14.89 7.06
C LEU A 303 14.68 14.72 6.63
N LEU A 304 13.77 14.44 7.57
CA LEU A 304 12.34 14.32 7.29
C LEU A 304 11.72 15.63 6.83
N TYR A 305 12.17 16.80 7.33
CA TYR A 305 11.76 18.10 6.79
C TYR A 305 12.11 18.25 5.30
N TYR A 306 13.36 17.93 4.94
CA TYR A 306 13.79 17.99 3.53
C TYR A 306 13.05 16.98 2.65
N ALA A 307 12.89 15.74 3.12
CA ALA A 307 12.15 14.71 2.39
C ALA A 307 10.68 15.10 2.14
N SER A 308 10.03 15.67 3.15
CA SER A 308 8.65 16.18 3.04
C SER A 308 8.54 17.34 2.06
N ALA A 309 9.51 18.26 2.07
CA ALA A 309 9.56 19.39 1.14
C ALA A 309 9.77 18.90 -0.32
N ILE A 310 10.65 17.91 -0.54
CA ILE A 310 10.89 17.31 -1.86
C ILE A 310 9.61 16.63 -2.37
N MET A 311 8.94 15.85 -1.53
CA MET A 311 7.68 15.19 -1.88
C MET A 311 6.59 16.21 -2.22
N ALA A 312 6.41 17.23 -1.39
CA ALA A 312 5.43 18.29 -1.60
C ALA A 312 5.71 19.07 -2.88
N PHE A 313 6.98 19.41 -3.16
CA PHE A 313 7.39 20.09 -4.37
C PHE A 313 7.13 19.24 -5.62
N GLY A 314 7.45 17.93 -5.58
CA GLY A 314 7.18 17.01 -6.67
C GLY A 314 5.68 16.91 -6.97
N LEU A 315 4.82 16.77 -5.95
CA LEU A 315 3.36 16.77 -6.09
C LEU A 315 2.82 18.09 -6.65
N PHE A 316 3.34 19.22 -6.17
CA PHE A 316 2.97 20.53 -6.70
C PHE A 316 3.37 20.68 -8.17
N ALA A 317 4.55 20.19 -8.56
CA ALA A 317 4.99 20.19 -9.94
C ALA A 317 4.11 19.27 -10.81
N MET A 318 3.70 18.08 -10.30
CA MET A 318 2.75 17.21 -11.01
C MET A 318 1.40 17.89 -11.25
N TYR A 319 0.91 18.70 -10.31
CA TYR A 319 -0.31 19.51 -10.49
C TYR A 319 -0.17 20.49 -11.66
N LEU A 320 1.01 21.02 -11.93
CA LEU A 320 1.29 21.97 -13.02
C LEU A 320 1.44 21.28 -14.38
N ALA A 321 1.58 19.96 -14.43
CA ALA A 321 1.72 19.18 -15.67
C ALA A 321 0.35 19.03 -16.36
N LYS A 322 -0.08 20.10 -17.02
CA LYS A 322 -1.34 20.18 -17.79
C LYS A 322 -1.20 21.22 -18.90
N ASP A 323 -1.93 21.04 -19.96
CA ASP A 323 -2.07 22.03 -21.07
C ASP A 323 -0.74 22.44 -21.76
N MET A 324 0.30 21.61 -21.66
CA MET A 324 1.62 21.88 -22.26
C MET A 324 1.84 21.17 -23.61
N GLY A 325 0.88 20.35 -24.06
CA GLY A 325 1.05 19.41 -25.18
C GLY A 325 1.65 18.06 -24.73
N HIS A 326 1.38 17.00 -25.50
CA HIS A 326 1.61 15.60 -25.10
C HIS A 326 3.05 15.32 -24.62
N ILE A 327 4.06 15.65 -25.47
CA ILE A 327 5.47 15.37 -25.15
C ILE A 327 5.95 16.20 -23.94
N ALA A 328 5.56 17.48 -23.87
CA ALA A 328 5.95 18.33 -22.77
C ALA A 328 5.32 17.87 -21.45
N ASN A 329 4.03 17.46 -21.45
CA ASN A 329 3.38 16.85 -20.31
C ASN A 329 4.07 15.56 -19.90
N LEU A 330 4.45 14.69 -20.84
CA LEU A 330 5.13 13.42 -20.58
C LEU A 330 6.47 13.65 -19.83
N VAL A 331 7.30 14.53 -20.37
CA VAL A 331 8.62 14.83 -19.77
C VAL A 331 8.46 15.53 -18.42
N PHE A 332 7.61 16.56 -18.35
CA PHE A 332 7.45 17.34 -17.12
C PHE A 332 6.80 16.53 -16.01
N PHE A 333 5.75 15.75 -16.30
CA PHE A 333 5.12 14.85 -15.32
C PHE A 333 6.08 13.76 -14.88
N GLY A 334 6.87 13.19 -15.80
CA GLY A 334 7.89 12.19 -15.47
C GLY A 334 8.98 12.74 -14.52
N LEU A 335 9.51 13.92 -14.79
CA LEU A 335 10.50 14.57 -13.92
C LEU A 335 9.90 14.94 -12.56
N SER A 336 8.68 15.47 -12.55
CA SER A 336 7.96 15.81 -11.33
C SER A 336 7.66 14.57 -10.48
N GLY A 337 7.23 13.49 -11.15
CA GLY A 337 6.97 12.19 -10.54
C GLY A 337 8.24 11.58 -9.94
N PHE A 338 9.38 11.69 -10.61
CA PHE A 338 10.68 11.28 -10.07
C PHE A 338 11.05 12.03 -8.80
N VAL A 339 10.87 13.35 -8.77
CA VAL A 339 11.12 14.17 -7.55
C VAL A 339 10.17 13.74 -6.43
N MET A 340 8.88 13.57 -6.75
CA MET A 340 7.87 13.12 -5.79
C MET A 340 8.21 11.76 -5.21
N ILE A 341 8.50 10.75 -6.05
CA ILE A 341 8.82 9.38 -5.63
C ILE A 341 10.09 9.36 -4.76
N SER A 342 11.10 10.15 -5.11
CA SER A 342 12.32 10.25 -4.30
C SER A 342 12.02 10.77 -2.89
N GLY A 343 11.20 11.81 -2.78
CA GLY A 343 10.71 12.31 -1.49
C GLY A 343 9.84 11.29 -0.75
N TYR A 344 8.90 10.65 -1.47
CA TYR A 344 7.99 9.63 -0.96
C TYR A 344 8.74 8.48 -0.26
N ILE A 345 9.68 7.85 -0.97
CA ILE A 345 10.42 6.70 -0.44
C ILE A 345 11.26 7.14 0.79
N PHE A 346 11.82 8.35 0.76
CA PHE A 346 12.64 8.85 1.86
C PHE A 346 11.79 9.21 3.10
N VAL A 347 10.60 9.81 2.92
CA VAL A 347 9.64 10.04 4.02
C VAL A 347 9.20 8.70 4.62
N ALA A 348 8.90 7.70 3.79
CA ALA A 348 8.50 6.37 4.25
C ALA A 348 9.58 5.71 5.12
N ALA A 349 10.83 5.72 4.63
CA ALA A 349 11.97 5.13 5.34
C ALA A 349 12.24 5.82 6.68
N LEU A 350 12.26 7.17 6.69
CA LEU A 350 12.52 7.94 7.90
C LEU A 350 11.39 7.84 8.93
N SER A 351 10.13 7.93 8.49
CA SER A 351 8.97 7.81 9.39
C SER A 351 8.90 6.42 10.01
N GLY A 352 9.13 5.36 9.23
CA GLY A 352 9.23 3.99 9.71
C GLY A 352 10.34 3.79 10.75
N ALA A 353 11.53 4.38 10.52
CA ALA A 353 12.64 4.36 11.46
C ALA A 353 12.31 5.12 12.77
N ILE A 354 11.71 6.32 12.67
CA ILE A 354 11.32 7.12 13.84
C ILE A 354 10.26 6.39 14.68
N VAL A 355 9.26 5.75 14.06
CA VAL A 355 8.26 4.94 14.78
C VAL A 355 8.95 3.80 15.52
N ARG A 356 9.90 3.12 14.87
CA ARG A 356 10.65 2.00 15.46
C ARG A 356 11.49 2.44 16.66
N ASP A 357 12.21 3.57 16.54
CA ASP A 357 13.04 4.14 17.60
C ASP A 357 12.20 4.53 18.85
N ASN A 358 10.95 4.92 18.63
CA ASN A 358 10.04 5.32 19.71
C ASN A 358 9.12 4.20 20.24
N THR A 359 9.20 2.99 19.64
CA THR A 359 8.37 1.85 20.07
C THR A 359 9.07 1.09 21.21
N PRO A 360 8.48 0.98 22.42
CA PRO A 360 9.06 0.22 23.52
C PRO A 360 9.15 -1.28 23.14
N ALA A 361 10.35 -1.87 23.29
CA ALA A 361 10.63 -3.25 22.89
C ALA A 361 9.69 -4.27 23.59
N GLU A 362 9.39 -4.06 24.87
CA GLU A 362 8.56 -4.95 25.68
C GLU A 362 7.08 -5.00 25.24
N SER A 363 6.60 -3.97 24.54
CA SER A 363 5.20 -3.86 24.13
C SER A 363 5.02 -3.74 22.61
N ALA A 364 6.06 -3.98 21.82
CA ALA A 364 6.05 -3.81 20.37
C ALA A 364 4.92 -4.64 19.70
N GLY A 365 4.72 -5.90 20.11
CA GLY A 365 3.64 -6.75 19.60
C GLY A 365 2.24 -6.21 19.96
N LYS A 366 2.06 -5.72 21.19
CA LYS A 366 0.77 -5.15 21.66
C LYS A 366 0.44 -3.81 21.00
N LEU A 367 1.43 -3.10 20.46
CA LEU A 367 1.28 -1.83 19.74
C LEU A 367 1.05 -2.03 18.24
N GLN A 368 1.11 -3.25 17.73
CA GLN A 368 0.88 -3.53 16.30
C GLN A 368 -0.53 -3.11 15.85
N GLY A 369 -1.52 -3.28 16.72
CA GLY A 369 -2.90 -2.86 16.44
C GLY A 369 -3.02 -1.36 16.16
N VAL A 370 -2.41 -0.53 17.00
CA VAL A 370 -2.42 0.91 16.82
C VAL A 370 -1.61 1.32 15.57
N ARG A 371 -0.50 0.63 15.29
CA ARG A 371 0.26 0.88 14.06
C ARG A 371 -0.58 0.64 12.81
N MET A 372 -1.32 -0.48 12.73
CA MET A 372 -2.21 -0.80 11.59
C MET A 372 -3.29 0.26 11.38
N VAL A 373 -3.92 0.72 12.46
CA VAL A 373 -4.93 1.78 12.36
C VAL A 373 -4.33 3.08 11.83
N PHE A 374 -3.13 3.46 12.28
CA PHE A 374 -2.48 4.71 11.88
C PHE A 374 -1.81 4.62 10.49
N SER A 375 -1.29 3.46 10.10
CA SER A 375 -0.55 3.31 8.82
C SER A 375 -1.43 2.85 7.65
N VAL A 376 -2.56 2.18 7.92
CA VAL A 376 -3.41 1.60 6.89
C VAL A 376 -4.83 2.15 6.97
N LEU A 377 -5.54 1.94 8.09
CA LEU A 377 -6.96 2.23 8.19
C LEU A 377 -7.28 3.72 7.94
N ILE A 378 -6.65 4.62 8.72
CA ILE A 378 -6.93 6.06 8.59
C ILE A 378 -6.53 6.58 7.20
N PRO A 379 -5.33 6.32 6.66
CA PRO A 379 -4.96 6.73 5.31
C PRO A 379 -5.91 6.23 4.22
N MET A 380 -6.29 4.95 4.23
CA MET A 380 -7.15 4.36 3.19
C MET A 380 -8.62 4.80 3.30
N ILE A 381 -9.06 5.31 4.45
CA ILE A 381 -10.40 5.93 4.57
C ILE A 381 -10.35 7.40 4.17
N VAL A 382 -9.44 8.17 4.79
CA VAL A 382 -9.45 9.64 4.68
C VAL A 382 -8.89 10.12 3.34
N GLY A 383 -7.81 9.50 2.86
CA GLY A 383 -7.16 9.92 1.62
C GLY A 383 -8.07 9.82 0.39
N PRO A 384 -8.62 8.64 0.07
CA PRO A 384 -9.52 8.50 -1.08
C PRO A 384 -10.80 9.33 -0.95
N MET A 385 -11.32 9.54 0.28
CA MET A 385 -12.47 10.42 0.51
C MET A 385 -12.16 11.87 0.10
N ILE A 386 -10.99 12.39 0.46
CA ILE A 386 -10.54 13.72 0.05
C ILE A 386 -10.33 13.75 -1.47
N GLY A 387 -9.63 12.77 -2.02
CA GLY A 387 -9.35 12.68 -3.46
C GLY A 387 -10.62 12.65 -4.31
N ASN A 388 -11.58 11.80 -3.95
CA ASN A 388 -12.88 11.72 -4.65
C ASN A 388 -13.73 12.97 -4.45
N GLY A 389 -13.73 13.56 -3.26
CA GLY A 389 -14.41 14.83 -3.00
C GLY A 389 -13.90 15.95 -3.92
N ILE A 390 -12.59 16.01 -4.17
CA ILE A 390 -11.97 16.94 -5.11
C ILE A 390 -12.38 16.60 -6.54
N ASN A 391 -12.25 15.35 -6.97
CA ASN A 391 -12.61 14.93 -8.32
C ASN A 391 -14.06 15.25 -8.63
N LYS A 392 -14.98 14.95 -7.71
CA LYS A 392 -16.39 15.27 -7.82
C LYS A 392 -16.65 16.78 -7.91
N SER A 393 -15.94 17.60 -7.12
CA SER A 393 -16.10 19.05 -7.13
C SER A 393 -15.56 19.69 -8.41
N MET A 394 -14.49 19.15 -8.97
CA MET A 394 -13.91 19.63 -10.24
C MET A 394 -14.71 19.16 -11.46
N ASN A 395 -15.36 18.02 -11.36
CA ASN A 395 -16.27 17.45 -12.37
C ASN A 395 -15.69 17.49 -13.79
N VAL A 396 -14.45 17.01 -13.95
CA VAL A 396 -13.79 16.98 -15.26
C VAL A 396 -14.47 15.91 -16.12
N PRO A 397 -15.08 16.28 -17.28
CA PRO A 397 -15.81 15.32 -18.11
C PRO A 397 -14.88 14.31 -18.79
N LEU A 398 -15.42 13.12 -19.12
CA LEU A 398 -14.71 12.18 -19.97
C LEU A 398 -14.44 12.78 -21.35
N PRO A 399 -13.27 12.53 -21.97
CA PRO A 399 -12.92 13.07 -23.29
C PRO A 399 -13.89 12.69 -24.42
N ASP A 400 -14.54 11.51 -24.31
CA ASP A 400 -15.44 10.95 -25.32
C ASP A 400 -16.92 11.10 -24.98
N ALA A 401 -17.28 11.78 -23.88
CA ALA A 401 -18.66 12.07 -23.56
C ALA A 401 -19.22 13.08 -24.57
N GLY A 402 -20.13 12.64 -25.44
CA GLY A 402 -20.80 13.52 -26.40
C GLY A 402 -21.47 14.69 -25.69
N ALA A 403 -21.66 15.81 -26.40
CA ALA A 403 -22.17 17.08 -25.86
C ALA A 403 -23.55 17.00 -25.16
N ASP A 404 -24.29 15.91 -25.34
CA ASP A 404 -25.61 15.65 -24.74
C ASP A 404 -25.59 14.76 -23.49
N ALA A 405 -24.41 14.27 -23.07
CA ALA A 405 -24.32 13.44 -21.89
C ALA A 405 -24.31 14.33 -20.61
N MET A 406 -25.45 14.51 -19.96
CA MET A 406 -25.50 14.77 -18.52
C MET A 406 -24.93 13.56 -17.77
N THR A 407 -23.66 13.21 -18.03
CA THR A 407 -23.02 12.10 -17.35
C THR A 407 -22.58 12.55 -15.97
N THR A 408 -23.02 11.83 -14.96
CA THR A 408 -22.50 11.91 -13.60
C THR A 408 -21.05 11.36 -13.53
N GLU A 409 -20.50 10.96 -14.68
CA GLU A 409 -19.18 10.38 -14.83
C GLU A 409 -18.12 11.48 -14.96
N TYR A 410 -17.12 11.45 -14.11
CA TYR A 410 -15.99 12.38 -14.11
C TYR A 410 -14.67 11.62 -13.99
N ILE A 411 -13.61 12.21 -14.54
CA ILE A 411 -12.25 11.67 -14.46
C ILE A 411 -11.45 12.37 -13.36
N PRO A 412 -10.34 11.77 -12.90
CA PRO A 412 -9.49 12.39 -11.89
C PRO A 412 -8.95 13.74 -12.36
N ALA A 413 -9.01 14.73 -11.48
CA ALA A 413 -8.58 16.09 -11.73
C ALA A 413 -7.14 16.33 -11.20
N PRO A 414 -6.33 17.22 -11.78
CA PRO A 414 -4.97 17.51 -11.32
C PRO A 414 -4.91 18.03 -9.88
N GLN A 415 -5.99 18.59 -9.36
CA GLN A 415 -6.08 19.13 -7.99
C GLN A 415 -5.84 18.09 -6.89
N ILE A 416 -5.97 16.78 -7.18
CA ILE A 416 -5.60 15.72 -6.23
C ILE A 416 -4.11 15.79 -5.87
N PHE A 417 -3.23 16.14 -6.81
CA PHE A 417 -1.81 16.32 -6.54
C PHE A 417 -1.53 17.56 -5.69
N LEU A 418 -2.26 18.66 -5.93
CA LEU A 418 -2.18 19.87 -5.11
C LEU A 418 -2.60 19.58 -3.66
N ALA A 419 -3.70 18.85 -3.46
CA ALA A 419 -4.15 18.45 -2.13
C ALA A 419 -3.14 17.53 -1.43
N GLY A 420 -2.55 16.59 -2.17
CA GLY A 420 -1.44 15.76 -1.68
C GLY A 420 -0.23 16.60 -1.26
N ALA A 421 0.14 17.62 -2.05
CA ALA A 421 1.23 18.54 -1.72
C ALA A 421 0.95 19.35 -0.43
N VAL A 422 -0.25 19.92 -0.31
CA VAL A 422 -0.68 20.66 0.90
C VAL A 422 -0.68 19.75 2.12
N THR A 423 -1.21 18.53 2.00
CA THR A 423 -1.18 17.55 3.09
C THR A 423 0.25 17.15 3.47
N SER A 424 1.14 17.00 2.48
CA SER A 424 2.57 16.73 2.74
C SER A 424 3.25 17.86 3.51
N CYS A 425 2.86 19.13 3.31
CA CYS A 425 3.36 20.25 4.10
C CYS A 425 2.98 20.15 5.59
N LEU A 426 1.86 19.48 5.94
CA LEU A 426 1.49 19.24 7.33
C LEU A 426 2.47 18.31 8.06
N LEU A 427 3.29 17.54 7.34
CA LEU A 427 4.37 16.75 7.95
C LEU A 427 5.35 17.62 8.73
N ILE A 428 5.59 18.85 8.29
CA ILE A 428 6.44 19.83 8.98
C ILE A 428 5.91 20.08 10.40
N LEU A 429 4.59 20.27 10.54
CA LEU A 429 3.95 20.45 11.84
C LEU A 429 4.04 19.18 12.69
N CYS A 430 3.86 18.01 12.08
CA CYS A 430 3.94 16.73 12.79
C CYS A 430 5.37 16.47 13.34
N VAL A 431 6.40 16.79 12.57
CA VAL A 431 7.80 16.68 13.02
C VAL A 431 8.07 17.64 14.17
N TRP A 432 7.56 18.86 14.11
CA TRP A 432 7.65 19.82 15.22
C TRP A 432 6.99 19.30 16.50
N LEU A 433 5.78 18.68 16.38
CA LEU A 433 5.10 18.07 17.51
C LEU A 433 5.92 16.92 18.13
N LEU A 434 6.56 16.10 17.28
CA LEU A 434 7.46 15.04 17.74
C LEU A 434 8.64 15.61 18.54
N CYS A 435 9.32 16.62 18.02
CA CYS A 435 10.43 17.29 18.71
C CYS A 435 10.00 17.83 20.08
N ARG A 436 8.81 18.44 20.15
CA ARG A 436 8.25 18.95 21.42
C ARG A 436 7.90 17.84 22.42
N ALA A 437 7.43 16.68 21.92
CA ALA A 437 7.10 15.53 22.76
C ALA A 437 8.36 14.90 23.39
N GLU A 438 9.46 14.84 22.62
CA GLU A 438 10.74 14.29 23.09
C GLU A 438 11.45 15.23 24.07
N ASN A 439 11.49 16.54 23.82
CA ASN A 439 12.08 17.51 24.75
C ASN A 439 11.40 17.46 26.12
N LYS A 440 10.07 17.37 26.17
CA LYS A 440 9.33 17.19 27.44
C LYS A 440 9.61 15.86 28.14
N LYS A 441 10.14 14.87 27.47
CA LYS A 441 10.57 13.61 28.06
C LYS A 441 11.94 13.76 28.71
N ASN A 442 12.86 14.46 28.05
CA ASN A 442 14.22 14.72 28.53
C ASN A 442 14.24 15.67 29.75
N ASP A 443 13.32 16.65 29.81
CA ASP A 443 13.17 17.57 30.96
C ASP A 443 12.62 16.88 32.23
N LYS A 444 12.19 15.62 32.15
CA LYS A 444 11.62 14.85 33.28
C LYS A 444 12.55 13.77 33.81
N VAL A 445 13.70 13.55 33.15
CA VAL A 445 14.78 12.65 33.57
C VAL A 445 15.89 13.47 34.20
#